data_b6e655b3ef9368bbb7809f2d31d9dce2
#
_entry.id   b6e655b3ef9368bbb7809f2d31d9dce2
#
_cell.length_a   1.000
_cell.length_b   1.000
_cell.length_c   1.000
_cell.angle_alpha   90.00
_cell.angle_beta   90.00
_cell.angle_gamma   90.00
#
_symmetry.space_group_name_H-M   'P 1'
#
loop_
_entity.id
_entity.type
_entity.pdbx_description
1 polymer ?
#
loop_
_entity_poly.entity_id
_entity_poly.type
_entity_poly.pdbx_seq_one_letter_code
_entity_poly.pdbx_strand_id
1 'polypeptide(L)'
;MSDENPMGQVIQIDEARIRDHLGELVRGTVEETLNAMLDAEADQLCGAGRYERSQARQDTRAGSYERTLQTSAGEVNLKVPKLRRQTFETAIIERYRRRESSVEEALIEMYLAGISVRRVEDITEALWGTRVSPSTVSNLNKKIYAKIEAWRNRHIEGEHPYLYLDGIVMKRTWAGEVRNVSLLVASAVNSEGFREILGICEGAKEDKSGWSAFLRHLVDRGLKGVQLIISDACRGLMESTAEYLPEARWQRCMVHFYRNVFSHVPATRVREVSHMLKAIHAQENRDAADRKAQAIIEDLRAARMNTAADLVERSVHETLTYYAFPDIHWQKIRTNNPLERIMREIRRRTRVVGAFPDGQSCLNLAAARLRYIAGTAWSAKCYMNMRPLYQPQVVQTEAVA
;
A
#
# COMPACT_ATOMS: atom_id res chain seq x y z
N MET A 1 -21.18 71.65 3.43
CA MET A 1 -22.20 70.57 3.41
C MET A 1 -21.50 69.38 2.88
N SER A 2 -21.01 68.53 3.80
CA SER A 2 -20.28 67.29 3.52
C SER A 2 -21.30 66.16 3.61
N ASP A 3 -21.53 65.51 2.47
CA ASP A 3 -22.33 64.28 2.36
C ASP A 3 -21.55 63.14 3.01
N GLU A 4 -21.94 62.73 4.21
CA GLU A 4 -21.56 61.45 4.80
C GLU A 4 -22.42 60.35 4.18
N ASN A 5 -21.81 59.55 3.34
CA ASN A 5 -22.38 58.33 2.80
C ASN A 5 -22.38 57.21 3.92
N PRO A 6 -23.50 56.71 4.39
CA PRO A 6 -23.48 55.65 5.40
C PRO A 6 -23.02 54.37 4.74
N MET A 7 -21.77 53.94 5.00
CA MET A 7 -21.26 52.63 4.66
C MET A 7 -22.19 51.57 5.27
N GLY A 8 -22.83 50.80 4.39
CA GLY A 8 -23.66 49.67 4.78
C GLY A 8 -22.91 48.74 5.71
N GLN A 9 -23.55 48.34 6.80
CA GLN A 9 -23.05 47.30 7.70
C GLN A 9 -22.79 46.07 6.86
N VAL A 10 -21.51 45.73 6.69
CA VAL A 10 -21.09 44.44 6.12
C VAL A 10 -21.54 43.37 7.14
N ILE A 11 -22.54 42.60 6.77
CA ILE A 11 -22.97 41.44 7.57
C ILE A 11 -21.81 40.47 7.58
N GLN A 12 -21.09 40.37 8.68
CA GLN A 12 -20.11 39.32 8.89
C GLN A 12 -20.84 38.00 9.09
N ILE A 13 -20.77 37.13 8.09
CA ILE A 13 -21.30 35.77 8.16
C ILE A 13 -20.34 34.97 9.04
N ASP A 14 -20.77 34.58 10.21
CA ASP A 14 -20.05 33.63 11.09
C ASP A 14 -20.25 32.22 10.59
N GLU A 15 -19.35 31.79 9.69
CA GLU A 15 -19.39 30.45 9.09
C GLU A 15 -19.27 29.32 10.15
N ALA A 16 -18.55 29.55 11.24
CA ALA A 16 -18.40 28.58 12.29
C ALA A 16 -19.74 28.35 13.00
N ARG A 17 -20.45 29.43 13.34
CA ARG A 17 -21.75 29.39 14.00
C ARG A 17 -22.85 28.77 13.12
N ILE A 18 -22.81 29.04 11.81
CA ILE A 18 -23.72 28.38 10.85
C ILE A 18 -23.44 26.89 10.77
N ARG A 19 -22.17 26.49 10.72
CA ARG A 19 -21.76 25.08 10.65
C ARG A 19 -22.18 24.32 11.91
N ASP A 20 -21.97 24.91 13.07
CA ASP A 20 -22.36 24.30 14.36
C ASP A 20 -23.87 24.13 14.44
N HIS A 21 -24.63 25.13 14.06
CA HIS A 21 -26.10 25.06 14.06
C HIS A 21 -26.64 24.04 13.07
N LEU A 22 -26.08 23.98 11.85
CA LEU A 22 -26.44 22.95 10.86
C LEU A 22 -26.08 21.55 11.37
N GLY A 23 -24.92 21.38 12.01
CA GLY A 23 -24.52 20.12 12.62
C GLY A 23 -25.46 19.65 13.70
N GLU A 24 -25.92 20.56 14.58
CA GLU A 24 -26.91 20.25 15.61
C GLU A 24 -28.26 19.87 15.01
N LEU A 25 -28.73 20.58 14.00
CA LEU A 25 -30.01 20.33 13.32
C LEU A 25 -30.00 18.96 12.61
N VAL A 26 -28.92 18.64 11.88
CA VAL A 26 -28.78 17.33 11.22
C VAL A 26 -28.74 16.21 12.25
N ARG A 27 -27.96 16.38 13.33
CA ARG A 27 -27.86 15.39 14.42
C ARG A 27 -29.22 15.15 15.07
N GLY A 28 -29.94 16.21 15.43
CA GLY A 28 -31.29 16.12 16.01
C GLY A 28 -32.26 15.39 15.08
N THR A 29 -32.24 15.73 13.78
CA THR A 29 -33.12 15.06 12.81
C THR A 29 -32.80 13.56 12.69
N VAL A 30 -31.48 13.18 12.66
CA VAL A 30 -31.07 11.77 12.62
C VAL A 30 -31.53 11.04 13.90
N GLU A 31 -31.33 11.66 15.07
CA GLU A 31 -31.74 11.09 16.35
C GLU A 31 -33.26 10.86 16.41
N GLU A 32 -34.05 11.85 16.05
CA GLU A 32 -35.52 11.75 16.00
C GLU A 32 -35.98 10.68 15.02
N THR A 33 -35.40 10.64 13.82
CA THR A 33 -35.74 9.64 12.79
C THR A 33 -35.45 8.23 13.27
N LEU A 34 -34.26 7.98 13.80
CA LEU A 34 -33.88 6.65 14.29
C LEU A 34 -34.76 6.21 15.46
N ASN A 35 -35.08 7.11 16.39
CA ASN A 35 -35.97 6.83 17.51
C ASN A 35 -37.41 6.54 17.04
N ALA A 36 -37.90 7.27 16.05
CA ALA A 36 -39.24 7.02 15.46
C ALA A 36 -39.27 5.65 14.75
N MET A 37 -38.20 5.27 14.02
CA MET A 37 -38.12 3.95 13.40
C MET A 37 -38.10 2.81 14.44
N LEU A 38 -37.32 2.95 15.53
CA LEU A 38 -37.27 1.98 16.61
C LEU A 38 -38.64 1.83 17.30
N ASP A 39 -39.37 2.94 17.47
CA ASP A 39 -40.72 2.93 18.00
C ASP A 39 -41.71 2.25 17.04
N ALA A 40 -41.63 2.53 15.75
CA ALA A 40 -42.49 1.87 14.76
C ALA A 40 -42.25 0.36 14.69
N GLU A 41 -40.98 -0.07 14.74
CA GLU A 41 -40.62 -1.50 14.76
C GLU A 41 -41.15 -2.20 16.04
N ALA A 42 -41.06 -1.53 17.18
CA ALA A 42 -41.65 -2.06 18.42
C ALA A 42 -43.17 -2.16 18.36
N ASP A 43 -43.86 -1.21 17.70
CA ASP A 43 -45.32 -1.28 17.49
C ASP A 43 -45.69 -2.44 16.59
N GLN A 44 -44.94 -2.70 15.54
CA GLN A 44 -45.14 -3.88 14.68
C GLN A 44 -44.97 -5.18 15.46
N LEU A 45 -43.92 -5.31 16.26
CA LEU A 45 -43.65 -6.50 17.05
C LEU A 45 -44.72 -6.68 18.18
N CYS A 46 -45.30 -5.60 18.68
CA CYS A 46 -46.40 -5.66 19.65
C CYS A 46 -47.74 -5.94 19.00
N GLY A 47 -47.90 -5.79 17.69
CA GLY A 47 -49.18 -5.90 16.98
C GLY A 47 -50.15 -4.76 17.29
N ALA A 48 -49.70 -3.68 17.91
CA ALA A 48 -50.53 -2.50 18.29
C ALA A 48 -49.61 -1.32 18.66
N GLY A 49 -50.07 -0.09 18.41
CA GLY A 49 -49.42 1.15 18.80
C GLY A 49 -49.33 1.35 20.30
N ARG A 50 -48.51 2.31 20.74
CA ARG A 50 -48.33 2.67 22.13
C ARG A 50 -49.69 3.15 22.71
N TYR A 51 -50.15 2.57 23.80
CA TYR A 51 -51.45 2.82 24.46
C TYR A 51 -52.70 2.40 23.66
N GLU A 52 -52.59 1.84 22.47
CA GLU A 52 -53.70 1.33 21.68
C GLU A 52 -54.27 0.05 22.33
N ARG A 53 -55.59 -0.06 22.43
CA ARG A 53 -56.29 -1.29 22.85
C ARG A 53 -56.73 -2.07 21.60
N SER A 54 -55.98 -3.09 21.24
CA SER A 54 -56.23 -3.92 20.05
C SER A 54 -56.28 -5.40 20.45
N GLN A 55 -57.19 -6.17 19.84
CA GLN A 55 -57.22 -7.63 20.00
C GLN A 55 -55.99 -8.31 19.30
N ALA A 56 -55.34 -7.62 18.38
CA ALA A 56 -54.12 -8.09 17.69
C ALA A 56 -52.86 -7.95 18.52
N ARG A 57 -52.93 -7.36 19.72
CA ARG A 57 -51.79 -7.11 20.57
C ARG A 57 -51.13 -8.41 21.04
N GLN A 58 -49.91 -8.65 20.66
CA GLN A 58 -49.09 -9.83 21.00
C GLN A 58 -48.18 -9.61 22.21
N ASP A 59 -47.64 -8.37 22.36
CA ASP A 59 -46.77 -7.98 23.46
C ASP A 59 -47.04 -6.54 23.92
N THR A 60 -46.40 -6.14 25.02
CA THR A 60 -46.49 -4.80 25.60
C THR A 60 -45.09 -4.24 25.87
N ARG A 61 -44.95 -2.93 25.70
CA ARG A 61 -43.71 -2.23 26.00
C ARG A 61 -43.47 -2.20 27.53
N ALA A 62 -42.21 -2.44 27.94
CA ALA A 62 -41.75 -2.44 29.33
C ALA A 62 -40.78 -1.29 29.63
N GLY A 63 -40.92 -0.17 28.91
CA GLY A 63 -40.00 0.97 28.98
C GLY A 63 -38.98 0.99 27.83
N SER A 64 -37.93 1.71 28.03
CA SER A 64 -36.79 1.81 27.10
C SER A 64 -35.49 1.87 27.88
N TYR A 65 -34.37 1.67 27.17
CA TYR A 65 -33.03 2.00 27.68
C TYR A 65 -32.32 2.91 26.69
N GLU A 66 -31.46 3.75 27.22
CA GLU A 66 -30.67 4.66 26.41
C GLU A 66 -29.40 3.97 25.89
N ARG A 67 -29.03 4.27 24.63
CA ARG A 67 -27.85 3.77 23.96
C ARG A 67 -27.31 4.84 23.05
N THR A 68 -26.04 5.09 23.14
CA THR A 68 -25.34 6.03 22.23
C THR A 68 -24.90 5.33 20.95
N LEU A 69 -25.15 5.96 19.81
CA LEU A 69 -24.66 5.54 18.51
C LEU A 69 -23.85 6.67 17.86
N GLN A 70 -22.64 6.38 17.41
CA GLN A 70 -21.85 7.30 16.60
C GLN A 70 -22.25 7.17 15.14
N THR A 71 -22.74 8.25 14.56
CA THR A 71 -23.15 8.36 13.15
C THR A 71 -22.24 9.34 12.40
N SER A 72 -22.41 9.41 11.08
CA SER A 72 -21.78 10.43 10.23
C SER A 72 -22.20 11.88 10.58
N ALA A 73 -23.35 12.05 11.26
CA ALA A 73 -23.83 13.35 11.76
C ALA A 73 -23.33 13.67 13.19
N GLY A 74 -22.58 12.78 13.83
CA GLY A 74 -22.13 12.87 15.21
C GLY A 74 -22.76 11.82 16.13
N GLU A 75 -22.62 12.02 17.44
CA GLU A 75 -23.17 11.12 18.44
C GLU A 75 -24.66 11.40 18.66
N VAL A 76 -25.49 10.35 18.57
CA VAL A 76 -26.95 10.38 18.80
C VAL A 76 -27.36 9.44 19.91
N ASN A 77 -28.41 9.81 20.66
CA ASN A 77 -28.94 9.02 21.75
C ASN A 77 -30.21 8.26 21.32
N LEU A 78 -30.14 6.95 21.36
CA LEU A 78 -31.19 6.07 20.94
C LEU A 78 -31.97 5.57 22.18
N LYS A 79 -33.31 5.67 22.15
CA LYS A 79 -34.22 5.13 23.14
C LYS A 79 -34.73 3.76 22.67
N VAL A 80 -33.96 2.71 22.95
CA VAL A 80 -34.28 1.36 22.49
C VAL A 80 -35.42 0.78 23.33
N PRO A 81 -36.59 0.42 22.72
CA PRO A 81 -37.73 -0.14 23.46
C PRO A 81 -37.41 -1.48 24.13
N LYS A 82 -38.05 -1.72 25.29
CA LYS A 82 -38.06 -3.04 25.93
C LYS A 82 -39.47 -3.63 25.81
N LEU A 83 -39.54 -4.90 25.47
CA LEU A 83 -40.79 -5.66 25.42
C LEU A 83 -40.91 -6.60 26.65
N ARG A 84 -42.14 -6.96 27.06
CA ARG A 84 -42.31 -7.77 28.25
C ARG A 84 -42.10 -9.26 28.05
N ARG A 85 -42.52 -9.79 26.90
CA ARG A 85 -42.52 -11.23 26.62
C ARG A 85 -41.38 -11.66 25.74
N GLN A 86 -40.94 -10.78 24.83
CA GLN A 86 -39.88 -11.08 23.87
C GLN A 86 -38.73 -10.07 23.94
N THR A 87 -37.56 -10.47 23.49
CA THR A 87 -36.45 -9.56 23.38
C THR A 87 -36.64 -8.66 22.14
N PHE A 88 -36.50 -7.35 22.31
CA PHE A 88 -36.53 -6.43 21.19
C PHE A 88 -35.19 -6.54 20.41
N GLU A 89 -35.25 -7.14 19.25
CA GLU A 89 -34.15 -7.20 18.31
C GLU A 89 -34.51 -6.38 17.07
N THR A 90 -33.80 -5.27 16.86
CA THR A 90 -34.09 -4.35 15.76
C THR A 90 -33.29 -4.71 14.52
N ALA A 91 -33.92 -4.61 13.34
CA ALA A 91 -33.27 -4.72 12.06
C ALA A 91 -32.49 -3.44 11.67
N ILE A 92 -32.79 -2.30 12.33
CA ILE A 92 -32.22 -0.99 12.01
C ILE A 92 -30.77 -0.89 12.48
N ILE A 93 -30.46 -1.46 13.65
CA ILE A 93 -29.15 -1.37 14.30
C ILE A 93 -28.77 -2.73 14.88
N GLU A 94 -27.67 -3.31 14.41
CA GLU A 94 -27.14 -4.56 14.97
C GLU A 94 -26.92 -4.47 16.49
N ARG A 95 -27.27 -5.53 17.20
CA ARG A 95 -27.09 -5.65 18.64
C ARG A 95 -25.63 -5.41 19.01
N TYR A 96 -25.37 -4.55 19.98
CA TYR A 96 -24.04 -4.14 20.46
C TYR A 96 -23.22 -3.25 19.51
N ARG A 97 -23.74 -2.84 18.36
CA ARG A 97 -23.05 -1.91 17.48
C ARG A 97 -23.06 -0.50 18.09
N ARG A 98 -21.88 0.09 18.26
CA ARG A 98 -21.70 1.43 18.83
C ARG A 98 -21.47 2.51 17.78
N ARG A 99 -21.27 2.12 16.52
CA ARG A 99 -20.96 3.02 15.39
C ARG A 99 -21.70 2.60 14.15
N GLU A 100 -22.06 3.57 13.35
CA GLU A 100 -22.55 3.35 12.00
C GLU A 100 -21.46 2.70 11.12
N SER A 101 -21.85 1.86 10.15
CA SER A 101 -20.88 1.18 9.26
C SER A 101 -20.01 2.14 8.49
N SER A 102 -20.58 3.24 8.00
CA SER A 102 -19.87 4.28 7.26
C SER A 102 -18.74 4.92 8.08
N VAL A 103 -18.95 5.11 9.40
CA VAL A 103 -17.92 5.62 10.32
C VAL A 103 -16.82 4.59 10.52
N GLU A 104 -17.15 3.31 10.71
CA GLU A 104 -16.14 2.24 10.81
C GLU A 104 -15.33 2.13 9.53
N GLU A 105 -15.97 2.17 8.37
CA GLU A 105 -15.31 2.12 7.06
C GLU A 105 -14.39 3.32 6.84
N ALA A 106 -14.85 4.52 7.19
CA ALA A 106 -14.01 5.72 7.08
C ALA A 106 -12.77 5.65 7.98
N LEU A 107 -12.90 5.16 9.22
CA LEU A 107 -11.76 4.95 10.13
C LEU A 107 -10.76 3.94 9.57
N ILE A 108 -11.26 2.88 8.98
CA ILE A 108 -10.48 1.84 8.30
C ILE A 108 -9.72 2.45 7.11
N GLU A 109 -10.42 3.19 6.25
CA GLU A 109 -9.81 3.81 5.08
C GLU A 109 -8.78 4.90 5.46
N MET A 110 -9.02 5.69 6.49
CA MET A 110 -8.02 6.63 7.04
C MET A 110 -6.73 5.91 7.44
N TYR A 111 -6.86 4.79 8.14
CA TYR A 111 -5.71 3.97 8.53
C TYR A 111 -4.98 3.38 7.31
N LEU A 112 -5.73 2.80 6.37
CA LEU A 112 -5.18 2.23 5.14
C LEU A 112 -4.50 3.30 4.26
N ALA A 113 -5.07 4.51 4.21
CA ALA A 113 -4.47 5.67 3.54
C ALA A 113 -3.19 6.16 4.20
N GLY A 114 -2.88 5.69 5.42
CA GLY A 114 -1.64 6.00 6.08
C GLY A 114 -1.70 7.09 7.13
N ILE A 115 -2.90 7.47 7.59
CA ILE A 115 -3.06 8.42 8.69
C ILE A 115 -2.65 7.71 9.99
N SER A 116 -1.84 8.38 10.83
CA SER A 116 -1.47 7.82 12.14
C SER A 116 -2.68 7.70 13.05
N VAL A 117 -2.70 6.67 13.89
CA VAL A 117 -3.84 6.41 14.81
C VAL A 117 -4.14 7.62 15.70
N ARG A 118 -3.10 8.36 16.14
CA ARG A 118 -3.27 9.60 16.92
C ARG A 118 -3.94 10.70 16.10
N ARG A 119 -3.56 10.86 14.82
CA ARG A 119 -4.16 11.88 13.97
C ARG A 119 -5.59 11.54 13.54
N VAL A 120 -5.98 10.26 13.58
CA VAL A 120 -7.38 9.85 13.40
C VAL A 120 -8.26 10.47 14.49
N GLU A 121 -7.77 10.56 15.73
CA GLU A 121 -8.47 11.20 16.86
C GLU A 121 -8.82 12.67 16.56
N ASP A 122 -7.83 13.44 16.09
CA ASP A 122 -8.03 14.85 15.74
C ASP A 122 -8.99 15.03 14.55
N ILE A 123 -8.89 14.14 13.55
CA ILE A 123 -9.75 14.17 12.37
C ILE A 123 -11.19 13.81 12.74
N THR A 124 -11.40 12.81 13.58
CA THR A 124 -12.74 12.39 14.00
C THR A 124 -13.41 13.44 14.87
N GLU A 125 -12.65 14.13 15.73
CA GLU A 125 -13.14 15.27 16.47
C GLU A 125 -13.59 16.42 15.54
N ALA A 126 -12.77 16.75 14.53
CA ALA A 126 -13.07 17.80 13.57
C ALA A 126 -14.27 17.48 12.64
N LEU A 127 -14.44 16.20 12.26
CA LEU A 127 -15.50 15.78 11.33
C LEU A 127 -16.83 15.45 12.02
N TRP A 128 -16.76 14.81 13.19
CA TRP A 128 -17.95 14.23 13.86
C TRP A 128 -18.16 14.75 15.29
N GLY A 129 -17.33 15.69 15.76
CA GLY A 129 -17.39 16.23 17.12
C GLY A 129 -17.08 15.22 18.23
N THR A 130 -16.54 14.06 17.87
CA THR A 130 -16.21 12.99 18.84
C THR A 130 -14.82 12.41 18.59
N ARG A 131 -14.08 12.17 19.68
CA ARG A 131 -12.75 11.53 19.61
C ARG A 131 -12.90 10.02 19.57
N VAL A 132 -12.35 9.40 18.53
CA VAL A 132 -12.24 7.93 18.45
C VAL A 132 -10.90 7.51 19.01
N SER A 133 -10.90 6.78 20.14
CA SER A 133 -9.65 6.39 20.80
C SER A 133 -8.73 5.54 19.92
N PRO A 134 -7.40 5.64 20.09
CA PRO A 134 -6.41 4.80 19.40
C PRO A 134 -6.67 3.30 19.52
N SER A 135 -7.17 2.84 20.68
CA SER A 135 -7.52 1.44 20.91
C SER A 135 -8.70 0.98 20.03
N THR A 136 -9.66 1.86 19.77
CA THR A 136 -10.77 1.57 18.86
C THR A 136 -10.29 1.38 17.43
N VAL A 137 -9.45 2.29 16.91
CA VAL A 137 -8.86 2.17 15.58
C VAL A 137 -8.02 0.90 15.48
N SER A 138 -7.23 0.57 16.51
CA SER A 138 -6.45 -0.67 16.56
C SER A 138 -7.33 -1.92 16.53
N ASN A 139 -8.47 -1.93 17.22
CA ASN A 139 -9.41 -3.05 17.20
C ASN A 139 -10.15 -3.20 15.86
N LEU A 140 -10.51 -2.09 15.23
CA LEU A 140 -11.07 -2.10 13.86
C LEU A 140 -10.06 -2.67 12.85
N ASN A 141 -8.78 -2.31 13.01
CA ASN A 141 -7.72 -2.85 12.15
C ASN A 141 -7.60 -4.37 12.23
N LYS A 142 -7.82 -4.98 13.39
CA LYS A 142 -7.85 -6.45 13.53
C LYS A 142 -8.92 -7.09 12.65
N LYS A 143 -10.09 -6.44 12.49
CA LYS A 143 -11.15 -6.93 11.59
C LYS A 143 -10.72 -6.97 10.11
N ILE A 144 -9.77 -6.09 9.72
CA ILE A 144 -9.28 -6.02 8.34
C ILE A 144 -8.19 -7.04 8.06
N TYR A 145 -7.54 -7.58 9.08
CA TYR A 145 -6.42 -8.51 8.89
C TYR A 145 -6.80 -9.71 8.02
N ALA A 146 -8.02 -10.21 8.16
CA ALA A 146 -8.53 -11.28 7.31
C ALA A 146 -8.61 -10.86 5.82
N LYS A 147 -9.05 -9.62 5.54
CA LYS A 147 -9.09 -9.06 4.17
C LYS A 147 -7.71 -8.81 3.60
N ILE A 148 -6.76 -8.36 4.44
CA ILE A 148 -5.36 -8.16 4.04
C ILE A 148 -4.70 -9.50 3.76
N GLU A 149 -4.94 -10.51 4.60
CA GLU A 149 -4.42 -11.85 4.44
C GLU A 149 -4.96 -12.52 3.17
N ALA A 150 -6.27 -12.42 2.91
CA ALA A 150 -6.87 -12.88 1.66
C ALA A 150 -6.24 -12.20 0.42
N TRP A 151 -6.00 -10.88 0.49
CA TRP A 151 -5.34 -10.15 -0.60
C TRP A 151 -3.87 -10.59 -0.79
N ARG A 152 -3.13 -10.84 0.27
CA ARG A 152 -1.74 -11.31 0.20
C ARG A 152 -1.63 -12.69 -0.43
N ASN A 153 -2.60 -13.56 -0.16
CA ASN A 153 -2.62 -14.96 -0.58
C ASN A 153 -3.51 -15.20 -1.83
N ARG A 154 -4.00 -14.14 -2.48
CA ARG A 154 -4.83 -14.29 -3.68
C ARG A 154 -4.08 -15.02 -4.80
N HIS A 155 -4.81 -15.72 -5.65
CA HIS A 155 -4.26 -16.33 -6.85
C HIS A 155 -3.62 -15.27 -7.76
N ILE A 156 -2.52 -15.61 -8.43
CA ILE A 156 -1.82 -14.77 -9.41
C ILE A 156 -2.25 -15.25 -10.78
N GLU A 157 -2.97 -14.40 -11.51
CA GLU A 157 -3.55 -14.72 -12.81
C GLU A 157 -2.65 -14.23 -13.96
N GLY A 158 -2.58 -15.00 -15.06
CA GLY A 158 -1.84 -14.61 -16.24
C GLY A 158 -0.32 -14.80 -16.14
N GLU A 159 0.41 -14.22 -17.08
CA GLU A 159 1.86 -14.26 -17.16
C GLU A 159 2.48 -12.94 -16.75
N HIS A 160 3.65 -13.02 -16.11
CA HIS A 160 4.37 -11.87 -15.58
C HIS A 160 5.82 -11.87 -16.06
N PRO A 161 6.09 -11.42 -17.30
CA PRO A 161 7.43 -11.47 -17.91
C PRO A 161 8.51 -10.76 -17.12
N TYR A 162 8.18 -9.66 -16.42
CA TYR A 162 9.15 -8.87 -15.66
C TYR A 162 8.79 -8.88 -14.18
N LEU A 163 9.69 -9.43 -13.36
CA LEU A 163 9.54 -9.55 -11.90
C LEU A 163 10.57 -8.67 -11.19
N TYR A 164 10.12 -7.80 -10.29
CA TYR A 164 10.95 -6.94 -9.45
C TYR A 164 10.90 -7.44 -8.02
N LEU A 165 12.07 -7.69 -7.44
CA LEU A 165 12.22 -8.18 -6.07
C LEU A 165 13.10 -7.22 -5.25
N ASP A 166 12.69 -6.94 -4.02
CA ASP A 166 13.45 -6.09 -3.09
C ASP A 166 13.09 -6.40 -1.64
N GLY A 167 14.00 -6.09 -0.73
CA GLY A 167 13.82 -6.23 0.69
C GLY A 167 13.83 -4.88 1.43
N ILE A 168 13.15 -4.81 2.54
CA ILE A 168 13.14 -3.64 3.41
C ILE A 168 13.31 -4.06 4.87
N VAL A 169 14.33 -3.53 5.55
CA VAL A 169 14.57 -3.81 6.96
C VAL A 169 13.70 -2.91 7.83
N MET A 170 12.96 -3.53 8.74
CA MET A 170 12.08 -2.90 9.72
C MET A 170 12.51 -3.26 11.13
N LYS A 171 12.36 -2.30 12.06
CA LYS A 171 12.54 -2.55 13.48
C LYS A 171 11.28 -3.13 14.10
N ARG A 172 11.41 -4.14 14.93
CA ARG A 172 10.30 -4.67 15.73
C ARG A 172 10.76 -5.04 17.14
N THR A 173 9.83 -5.04 18.08
CA THR A 173 10.06 -5.54 19.43
C THR A 173 9.79 -7.05 19.47
N TRP A 174 10.70 -7.80 20.04
CA TRP A 174 10.57 -9.24 20.29
C TRP A 174 11.00 -9.55 21.70
N ALA A 175 10.10 -10.07 22.53
CA ALA A 175 10.39 -10.38 23.95
C ALA A 175 11.11 -9.23 24.70
N GLY A 176 10.70 -7.98 24.45
CA GLY A 176 11.28 -6.78 25.07
C GLY A 176 12.52 -6.19 24.37
N GLU A 177 13.10 -6.89 23.39
CA GLU A 177 14.21 -6.41 22.58
C GLU A 177 13.77 -5.93 21.20
N VAL A 178 14.40 -4.87 20.70
CA VAL A 178 14.16 -4.37 19.34
C VAL A 178 15.08 -5.09 18.37
N ARG A 179 14.49 -5.84 17.43
CA ARG A 179 15.22 -6.57 16.38
C ARG A 179 14.85 -6.06 14.99
N ASN A 180 15.76 -6.22 14.03
CA ASN A 180 15.50 -5.96 12.63
C ASN A 180 14.80 -7.17 12.00
N VAL A 181 13.79 -6.90 11.18
CA VAL A 181 13.06 -7.87 10.37
C VAL A 181 13.04 -7.39 8.94
N SER A 182 13.28 -8.26 7.99
CA SER A 182 13.16 -7.95 6.58
C SER A 182 11.74 -8.21 6.09
N LEU A 183 11.17 -7.26 5.35
CA LEU A 183 9.97 -7.47 4.54
C LEU A 183 10.41 -7.64 3.09
N LEU A 184 10.11 -8.81 2.52
CA LEU A 184 10.40 -9.15 1.13
C LEU A 184 9.18 -8.79 0.29
N VAL A 185 9.37 -8.06 -0.80
CA VAL A 185 8.29 -7.55 -1.65
C VAL A 185 8.53 -7.94 -3.10
N ALA A 186 7.48 -8.39 -3.76
CA ALA A 186 7.44 -8.69 -5.18
C ALA A 186 6.43 -7.82 -5.91
N SER A 187 6.87 -7.17 -6.98
CA SER A 187 5.99 -6.55 -7.97
C SER A 187 6.37 -7.01 -9.37
N ALA A 188 5.43 -6.97 -10.31
CA ALA A 188 5.68 -7.45 -11.66
C ALA A 188 4.99 -6.56 -12.70
N VAL A 189 5.36 -6.78 -13.96
CA VAL A 189 4.62 -6.31 -15.13
C VAL A 189 4.01 -7.54 -15.80
N ASN A 190 2.69 -7.54 -15.97
CA ASN A 190 1.99 -8.63 -16.61
C ASN A 190 2.09 -8.57 -18.16
N SER A 191 1.59 -9.59 -18.83
CA SER A 191 1.62 -9.72 -20.30
C SER A 191 0.91 -8.58 -21.05
N GLU A 192 0.00 -7.87 -20.39
CA GLU A 192 -0.71 -6.71 -20.94
C GLU A 192 0.03 -5.37 -20.68
N GLY A 193 1.11 -5.39 -19.89
CA GLY A 193 1.93 -4.23 -19.58
C GLY A 193 1.50 -3.43 -18.35
N PHE A 194 0.61 -3.96 -17.53
CA PHE A 194 0.21 -3.35 -16.27
C PHE A 194 1.10 -3.82 -15.13
N ARG A 195 1.28 -2.95 -14.14
CA ARG A 195 2.05 -3.28 -12.93
C ARG A 195 1.16 -3.92 -11.89
N GLU A 196 1.67 -4.96 -11.26
CA GLU A 196 1.01 -5.66 -10.18
C GLU A 196 1.91 -5.82 -8.97
N ILE A 197 1.34 -5.72 -7.77
CA ILE A 197 2.01 -6.09 -6.52
C ILE A 197 1.63 -7.54 -6.26
N LEU A 198 2.58 -8.45 -6.42
CA LEU A 198 2.33 -9.88 -6.31
C LEU A 198 2.28 -10.36 -4.86
N GLY A 199 3.11 -9.79 -3.99
CA GLY A 199 3.13 -10.23 -2.61
C GLY A 199 4.10 -9.48 -1.72
N ILE A 200 3.95 -9.76 -0.43
CA ILE A 200 4.84 -9.33 0.65
C ILE A 200 4.88 -10.42 1.70
N CYS A 201 6.06 -10.72 2.23
CA CYS A 201 6.22 -11.61 3.38
C CYS A 201 7.27 -11.07 4.35
N GLU A 202 7.24 -11.60 5.57
CA GLU A 202 8.29 -11.40 6.56
C GLU A 202 9.39 -12.43 6.33
N GLY A 203 10.66 -11.97 6.25
CA GLY A 203 11.85 -12.80 6.32
C GLY A 203 12.62 -12.45 7.60
N ALA A 204 13.19 -13.44 8.26
CA ALA A 204 14.04 -13.19 9.43
C ALA A 204 15.27 -12.34 9.05
N LYS A 205 15.80 -12.58 7.86
CA LYS A 205 16.86 -11.84 7.19
C LYS A 205 16.62 -11.91 5.67
N GLU A 206 17.34 -11.12 4.90
CA GLU A 206 17.42 -11.26 3.44
C GLU A 206 18.36 -12.42 3.06
N ASP A 207 18.08 -13.61 3.60
CA ASP A 207 18.85 -14.82 3.36
C ASP A 207 18.16 -15.76 2.34
N LYS A 208 18.87 -16.82 1.95
CA LYS A 208 18.35 -17.81 1.00
C LYS A 208 17.02 -18.43 1.47
N SER A 209 16.90 -18.74 2.75
CA SER A 209 15.72 -19.38 3.32
C SER A 209 14.46 -18.51 3.17
N GLY A 210 14.58 -17.23 3.51
CA GLY A 210 13.48 -16.26 3.38
C GLY A 210 13.04 -16.06 1.93
N TRP A 211 14.00 -15.87 1.01
CA TRP A 211 13.72 -15.72 -0.41
C TRP A 211 13.14 -16.99 -1.04
N SER A 212 13.68 -18.19 -0.70
CA SER A 212 13.16 -19.47 -1.20
C SER A 212 11.72 -19.70 -0.76
N ALA A 213 11.40 -19.45 0.52
CA ALA A 213 10.02 -19.56 1.00
C ALA A 213 9.08 -18.58 0.30
N PHE A 214 9.53 -17.35 0.07
CA PHE A 214 8.73 -16.33 -0.63
C PHE A 214 8.50 -16.66 -2.10
N LEU A 215 9.53 -17.05 -2.83
CA LEU A 215 9.41 -17.41 -4.25
C LEU A 215 8.54 -18.66 -4.44
N ARG A 216 8.72 -19.68 -3.59
CA ARG A 216 7.83 -20.86 -3.59
C ARG A 216 6.38 -20.43 -3.40
N HIS A 217 6.09 -19.59 -2.41
CA HIS A 217 4.74 -19.10 -2.17
C HIS A 217 4.16 -18.33 -3.38
N LEU A 218 4.97 -17.56 -4.12
CA LEU A 218 4.52 -16.89 -5.34
C LEU A 218 4.20 -17.89 -6.46
N VAL A 219 5.05 -18.91 -6.64
CA VAL A 219 4.83 -19.97 -7.64
C VAL A 219 3.58 -20.80 -7.30
N ASP A 220 3.42 -21.21 -6.03
CA ASP A 220 2.25 -21.96 -5.56
C ASP A 220 0.94 -21.17 -5.77
N ARG A 221 1.00 -19.85 -5.76
CA ARG A 221 -0.13 -18.95 -6.04
C ARG A 221 -0.39 -18.72 -7.54
N GLY A 222 0.43 -19.26 -8.43
CA GLY A 222 0.24 -19.20 -9.88
C GLY A 222 1.21 -18.27 -10.63
N LEU A 223 2.29 -17.77 -10.02
CA LEU A 223 3.29 -16.99 -10.75
C LEU A 223 3.93 -17.82 -11.86
N LYS A 224 3.84 -17.34 -13.09
CA LYS A 224 4.37 -18.01 -14.29
C LYS A 224 4.79 -17.01 -15.37
N GLY A 225 5.54 -17.51 -16.36
CA GLY A 225 5.96 -16.74 -17.54
C GLY A 225 7.02 -15.68 -17.24
N VAL A 226 7.75 -15.80 -16.12
CA VAL A 226 8.82 -14.86 -15.76
C VAL A 226 10.01 -15.05 -16.69
N GLN A 227 10.38 -13.99 -17.42
CA GLN A 227 11.52 -13.98 -18.34
C GLN A 227 12.71 -13.21 -17.79
N LEU A 228 12.46 -12.17 -16.97
CA LEU A 228 13.49 -11.34 -16.36
C LEU A 228 13.16 -11.02 -14.92
N ILE A 229 14.13 -11.24 -14.03
CA ILE A 229 14.07 -10.86 -12.61
C ILE A 229 15.00 -9.68 -12.39
N ILE A 230 14.49 -8.58 -11.82
CA ILE A 230 15.25 -7.38 -11.53
C ILE A 230 15.38 -7.22 -10.02
N SER A 231 16.61 -7.20 -9.50
CA SER A 231 16.86 -7.04 -8.06
C SER A 231 18.23 -6.43 -7.78
N ASP A 232 18.56 -6.24 -6.51
CA ASP A 232 19.94 -6.05 -6.09
C ASP A 232 20.71 -7.39 -6.07
N ALA A 233 22.03 -7.32 -5.85
CA ALA A 233 22.89 -8.52 -5.84
C ALA A 233 22.93 -9.15 -4.42
N CYS A 234 21.78 -9.52 -3.88
CA CYS A 234 21.70 -10.33 -2.68
C CYS A 234 21.93 -11.81 -3.02
N ARG A 235 22.99 -12.42 -2.46
CA ARG A 235 23.37 -13.80 -2.79
C ARG A 235 22.23 -14.78 -2.53
N GLY A 236 21.54 -14.67 -1.39
CA GLY A 236 20.41 -15.55 -1.06
C GLY A 236 19.26 -15.44 -2.06
N LEU A 237 18.99 -14.23 -2.56
CA LEU A 237 17.99 -14.01 -3.60
C LEU A 237 18.41 -14.65 -4.93
N MET A 238 19.65 -14.43 -5.38
CA MET A 238 20.15 -15.00 -6.64
C MET A 238 20.09 -16.54 -6.64
N GLU A 239 20.53 -17.17 -5.55
CA GLU A 239 20.46 -18.62 -5.43
C GLU A 239 19.01 -19.13 -5.43
N SER A 240 18.10 -18.43 -4.77
CA SER A 240 16.67 -18.80 -4.73
C SER A 240 15.98 -18.59 -6.07
N THR A 241 16.30 -17.52 -6.82
CA THR A 241 15.72 -17.29 -8.15
C THR A 241 16.16 -18.37 -9.15
N ALA A 242 17.40 -18.80 -9.09
CA ALA A 242 17.91 -19.90 -9.94
C ALA A 242 17.22 -21.25 -9.61
N GLU A 243 16.79 -21.46 -8.36
CA GLU A 243 16.11 -22.68 -7.93
C GLU A 243 14.61 -22.69 -8.32
N TYR A 244 13.89 -21.59 -8.12
CA TYR A 244 12.43 -21.53 -8.30
C TYR A 244 11.97 -20.96 -9.64
N LEU A 245 12.82 -20.22 -10.33
CA LEU A 245 12.54 -19.59 -11.62
C LEU A 245 13.74 -19.78 -12.59
N PRO A 246 14.14 -21.03 -12.86
CA PRO A 246 15.39 -21.32 -13.60
C PRO A 246 15.38 -20.81 -15.05
N GLU A 247 14.20 -20.61 -15.64
CA GLU A 247 14.07 -20.11 -17.01
C GLU A 247 14.24 -18.58 -17.11
N ALA A 248 14.11 -17.89 -15.98
CA ALA A 248 14.19 -16.43 -15.94
C ALA A 248 15.65 -15.96 -15.92
N ARG A 249 15.97 -14.98 -16.75
CA ARG A 249 17.25 -14.29 -16.68
C ARG A 249 17.27 -13.34 -15.48
N TRP A 250 18.44 -13.13 -14.90
CA TRP A 250 18.61 -12.18 -13.81
C TRP A 250 19.29 -10.89 -14.28
N GLN A 251 18.77 -9.76 -13.87
CA GLN A 251 19.27 -8.41 -14.11
C GLN A 251 19.59 -7.74 -12.78
N ARG A 252 20.85 -7.43 -12.55
CA ARG A 252 21.23 -6.61 -11.40
C ARG A 252 20.76 -5.17 -11.60
N CYS A 253 20.13 -4.61 -10.58
CA CYS A 253 19.72 -3.21 -10.60
C CYS A 253 20.93 -2.28 -10.80
N MET A 254 20.94 -1.55 -11.91
CA MET A 254 22.00 -0.61 -12.28
C MET A 254 22.26 0.44 -11.18
N VAL A 255 21.22 0.94 -10.51
CA VAL A 255 21.36 1.95 -9.46
C VAL A 255 22.06 1.39 -8.22
N HIS A 256 21.74 0.16 -7.81
CA HIS A 256 22.42 -0.52 -6.70
C HIS A 256 23.88 -0.85 -7.06
N PHE A 257 24.12 -1.28 -8.29
CA PHE A 257 25.49 -1.47 -8.79
C PHE A 257 26.30 -0.18 -8.70
N TYR A 258 25.77 0.95 -9.15
CA TYR A 258 26.47 2.24 -9.05
C TYR A 258 26.77 2.62 -7.59
N ARG A 259 25.81 2.47 -6.69
CA ARG A 259 26.02 2.74 -5.26
C ARG A 259 27.15 1.88 -4.69
N ASN A 260 27.21 0.60 -5.08
CA ASN A 260 28.26 -0.30 -4.64
C ASN A 260 29.64 0.14 -5.18
N VAL A 261 29.74 0.57 -6.43
CA VAL A 261 30.98 1.11 -6.98
C VAL A 261 31.38 2.39 -6.25
N PHE A 262 30.43 3.31 -5.99
CA PHE A 262 30.73 4.59 -5.31
C PHE A 262 31.23 4.39 -3.88
N SER A 263 30.89 3.30 -3.19
CA SER A 263 31.43 3.01 -1.85
C SER A 263 32.94 2.74 -1.85
N HIS A 264 33.52 2.50 -3.02
CA HIS A 264 34.96 2.27 -3.23
C HIS A 264 35.65 3.44 -3.94
N VAL A 265 34.98 4.58 -4.11
CA VAL A 265 35.48 5.76 -4.80
C VAL A 265 35.57 6.93 -3.83
N PRO A 266 36.66 7.72 -3.81
CA PRO A 266 36.76 8.95 -3.03
C PRO A 266 35.60 9.90 -3.33
N ALA A 267 35.03 10.53 -2.30
CA ALA A 267 33.82 11.39 -2.43
C ALA A 267 33.97 12.49 -3.51
N THR A 268 35.17 13.05 -3.65
CA THR A 268 35.51 14.09 -4.65
C THR A 268 35.43 13.59 -6.09
N ARG A 269 35.57 12.28 -6.32
CA ARG A 269 35.60 11.67 -7.66
C ARG A 269 34.32 10.93 -8.02
N VAL A 270 33.35 10.81 -7.11
CA VAL A 270 32.08 10.10 -7.35
C VAL A 270 31.35 10.63 -8.59
N ARG A 271 31.36 11.96 -8.78
CA ARG A 271 30.70 12.59 -9.95
C ARG A 271 31.31 12.12 -11.27
N GLU A 272 32.61 12.09 -11.36
CA GLU A 272 33.37 11.63 -12.55
C GLU A 272 33.06 10.15 -12.84
N VAL A 273 33.22 9.28 -11.84
CA VAL A 273 32.92 7.84 -11.96
C VAL A 273 31.45 7.60 -12.31
N SER A 274 30.54 8.41 -11.79
CA SER A 274 29.12 8.34 -12.15
C SER A 274 28.89 8.59 -13.65
N HIS A 275 29.61 9.54 -14.26
CA HIS A 275 29.52 9.80 -15.69
C HIS A 275 30.07 8.61 -16.49
N MET A 276 31.22 8.04 -16.07
CA MET A 276 31.82 6.86 -16.70
C MET A 276 30.82 5.68 -16.67
N LEU A 277 30.29 5.31 -15.52
CA LEU A 277 29.37 4.19 -15.41
C LEU A 277 28.07 4.38 -16.21
N LYS A 278 27.53 5.61 -16.25
CA LYS A 278 26.35 5.92 -17.06
C LYS A 278 26.64 5.74 -18.56
N ALA A 279 27.86 6.03 -19.02
CA ALA A 279 28.24 5.84 -20.40
C ALA A 279 28.20 4.37 -20.85
N ILE A 280 28.43 3.40 -19.94
CA ILE A 280 28.26 1.97 -20.26
C ILE A 280 26.80 1.68 -20.62
N HIS A 281 25.85 2.18 -19.84
CA HIS A 281 24.43 1.89 -20.01
C HIS A 281 23.71 2.83 -21.00
N ALA A 282 24.47 3.70 -21.65
CA ALA A 282 23.97 4.59 -22.71
C ALA A 282 24.30 4.08 -24.11
N GLN A 283 24.95 2.92 -24.23
CA GLN A 283 25.33 2.33 -25.50
C GLN A 283 24.09 1.74 -26.21
N GLU A 284 24.20 1.65 -27.55
CA GLU A 284 23.15 1.19 -28.46
C GLU A 284 22.94 -0.33 -28.46
N ASN A 285 23.96 -1.11 -28.05
CA ASN A 285 23.90 -2.57 -27.99
C ASN A 285 24.86 -3.14 -26.95
N ARG A 286 24.73 -4.44 -26.71
CA ARG A 286 25.50 -5.17 -25.71
C ARG A 286 27.00 -5.10 -25.96
N ASP A 287 27.44 -5.30 -27.19
CA ASP A 287 28.86 -5.35 -27.52
C ASP A 287 29.55 -3.98 -27.36
N ALA A 288 28.84 -2.90 -27.69
CA ALA A 288 29.30 -1.54 -27.44
C ALA A 288 29.40 -1.24 -25.95
N ALA A 289 28.43 -1.73 -25.15
CA ALA A 289 28.44 -1.59 -23.69
C ALA A 289 29.60 -2.37 -23.05
N ASP A 290 29.88 -3.59 -23.51
CA ASP A 290 30.99 -4.40 -23.02
C ASP A 290 32.35 -3.76 -23.36
N ARG A 291 32.55 -3.25 -24.60
CA ARG A 291 33.77 -2.48 -24.98
C ARG A 291 33.91 -1.22 -24.12
N LYS A 292 32.81 -0.49 -23.88
CA LYS A 292 32.84 0.71 -23.06
C LYS A 292 33.18 0.40 -21.61
N ALA A 293 32.67 -0.72 -21.08
CA ALA A 293 32.96 -1.18 -19.73
C ALA A 293 34.45 -1.48 -19.57
N GLN A 294 35.05 -2.17 -20.55
CA GLN A 294 36.50 -2.48 -20.56
C GLN A 294 37.35 -1.22 -20.52
N ALA A 295 37.06 -0.23 -21.36
CA ALA A 295 37.80 1.05 -21.37
C ALA A 295 37.67 1.77 -19.99
N ILE A 296 36.49 1.74 -19.37
CA ILE A 296 36.27 2.35 -18.05
C ILE A 296 37.03 1.62 -16.93
N ILE A 297 37.15 0.30 -17.02
CA ILE A 297 37.96 -0.49 -16.08
C ILE A 297 39.44 -0.05 -16.16
N GLU A 298 39.96 0.15 -17.37
CA GLU A 298 41.31 0.63 -17.59
C GLU A 298 41.52 2.05 -17.06
N ASP A 299 40.57 2.96 -17.32
CA ASP A 299 40.57 4.33 -16.79
C ASP A 299 40.56 4.35 -15.23
N LEU A 300 39.75 3.50 -14.61
CA LEU A 300 39.66 3.38 -13.14
C LEU A 300 40.99 2.87 -12.57
N ARG A 301 41.66 1.91 -13.23
CA ARG A 301 42.97 1.39 -12.82
C ARG A 301 44.06 2.46 -12.99
N ALA A 302 44.09 3.17 -14.12
CA ALA A 302 44.99 4.29 -14.33
C ALA A 302 44.83 5.38 -13.28
N ALA A 303 43.62 5.61 -12.83
CA ALA A 303 43.29 6.54 -11.75
C ALA A 303 43.53 5.97 -10.32
N ARG A 304 44.16 4.81 -10.19
CA ARG A 304 44.47 4.10 -8.95
C ARG A 304 43.23 3.73 -8.10
N MET A 305 42.07 3.58 -8.73
CA MET A 305 40.81 3.13 -8.08
C MET A 305 40.64 1.63 -8.32
N ASN A 306 41.62 0.80 -7.97
CA ASN A 306 41.66 -0.63 -8.28
C ASN A 306 40.44 -1.39 -7.73
N THR A 307 40.03 -1.15 -6.48
CA THR A 307 38.88 -1.83 -5.88
C THR A 307 37.57 -1.55 -6.63
N ALA A 308 37.39 -0.31 -7.12
CA ALA A 308 36.24 0.05 -7.96
C ALA A 308 36.33 -0.61 -9.34
N ALA A 309 37.52 -0.64 -9.96
CA ALA A 309 37.76 -1.32 -11.22
C ALA A 309 37.45 -2.82 -11.14
N ASP A 310 37.95 -3.51 -10.10
CA ASP A 310 37.71 -4.94 -9.89
C ASP A 310 36.23 -5.25 -9.63
N LEU A 311 35.50 -4.36 -8.98
CA LEU A 311 34.05 -4.50 -8.80
C LEU A 311 33.30 -4.35 -10.13
N VAL A 312 33.68 -3.36 -10.94
CA VAL A 312 33.09 -3.18 -12.28
C VAL A 312 33.38 -4.38 -13.15
N GLU A 313 34.62 -4.85 -13.22
CA GLU A 313 35.03 -6.00 -14.03
C GLU A 313 34.25 -7.26 -13.68
N ARG A 314 34.09 -7.57 -12.39
CA ARG A 314 33.38 -8.77 -11.95
C ARG A 314 31.88 -8.73 -12.17
N SER A 315 31.25 -7.54 -12.16
CA SER A 315 29.79 -7.48 -11.99
C SER A 315 29.06 -6.62 -13.03
N VAL A 316 29.77 -5.91 -13.93
CA VAL A 316 29.10 -5.05 -14.92
C VAL A 316 28.21 -5.85 -15.86
N HIS A 317 28.62 -7.04 -16.26
CA HIS A 317 27.86 -7.93 -17.15
C HIS A 317 26.49 -8.32 -16.60
N GLU A 318 26.35 -8.41 -15.27
CA GLU A 318 25.09 -8.67 -14.56
C GLU A 318 24.08 -7.51 -14.74
N THR A 319 24.58 -6.31 -15.02
CA THR A 319 23.77 -5.10 -15.22
C THR A 319 23.34 -4.88 -16.68
N LEU A 320 23.79 -5.72 -17.59
CA LEU A 320 23.60 -5.60 -19.05
C LEU A 320 22.65 -6.67 -19.61
N THR A 321 22.00 -7.47 -18.76
CA THR A 321 21.07 -8.53 -19.19
C THR A 321 19.87 -7.96 -19.95
N TYR A 322 19.45 -6.73 -19.64
CA TYR A 322 18.33 -6.06 -20.26
C TYR A 322 18.50 -5.88 -21.79
N TYR A 323 19.71 -5.89 -22.34
CA TYR A 323 19.94 -5.81 -23.79
C TYR A 323 19.35 -6.99 -24.56
N ALA A 324 19.06 -8.11 -23.91
CA ALA A 324 18.39 -9.26 -24.53
C ALA A 324 16.87 -9.07 -24.71
N PHE A 325 16.33 -7.93 -24.31
CA PHE A 325 14.92 -7.60 -24.34
C PHE A 325 14.68 -6.39 -25.27
N PRO A 326 13.42 -6.12 -25.67
CA PRO A 326 13.11 -4.99 -26.54
C PRO A 326 13.63 -3.66 -26.00
N ASP A 327 14.22 -2.84 -26.86
CA ASP A 327 14.86 -1.56 -26.53
C ASP A 327 13.91 -0.58 -25.81
N ILE A 328 12.64 -0.53 -26.21
CA ILE A 328 11.62 0.31 -25.58
C ILE A 328 11.37 -0.07 -24.10
N HIS A 329 11.80 -1.27 -23.66
CA HIS A 329 11.68 -1.71 -22.27
C HIS A 329 12.89 -1.35 -21.42
N TRP A 330 14.09 -1.16 -22.01
CA TRP A 330 15.37 -1.02 -21.31
C TRP A 330 15.35 -0.05 -20.14
N GLN A 331 14.79 1.15 -20.34
CA GLN A 331 14.75 2.17 -19.28
C GLN A 331 13.97 1.71 -18.04
N LYS A 332 13.04 0.78 -18.21
CA LYS A 332 12.14 0.32 -17.15
C LYS A 332 12.64 -0.94 -16.46
N ILE A 333 13.37 -1.79 -17.18
CA ILE A 333 13.83 -3.10 -16.67
C ILE A 333 15.29 -3.12 -16.20
N ARG A 334 16.11 -2.10 -16.51
CA ARG A 334 17.50 -2.01 -16.03
C ARG A 334 17.64 -1.54 -14.58
N THR A 335 16.54 -1.13 -13.94
CA THR A 335 16.53 -0.62 -12.56
C THR A 335 15.34 -1.14 -11.78
N ASN A 336 15.49 -1.23 -10.46
CA ASN A 336 14.40 -1.57 -9.53
C ASN A 336 13.59 -0.34 -9.07
N ASN A 337 13.70 0.79 -9.77
CA ASN A 337 13.04 2.05 -9.43
C ASN A 337 11.51 1.95 -9.20
N PRO A 338 10.74 1.14 -9.98
CA PRO A 338 9.31 0.99 -9.73
C PRO A 338 9.01 0.46 -8.33
N LEU A 339 9.78 -0.52 -7.88
CA LEU A 339 9.64 -1.11 -6.56
C LEU A 339 10.26 -0.23 -5.47
N GLU A 340 11.40 0.44 -5.73
CA GLU A 340 12.00 1.38 -4.78
C GLU A 340 11.05 2.52 -4.37
N ARG A 341 10.19 3.00 -5.27
CA ARG A 341 9.16 4.01 -4.94
C ARG A 341 8.14 3.47 -3.94
N ILE A 342 7.70 2.24 -4.14
CA ILE A 342 6.78 1.54 -3.23
C ILE A 342 7.45 1.34 -1.87
N MET A 343 8.70 0.87 -1.86
CA MET A 343 9.48 0.65 -0.64
C MET A 343 9.68 1.95 0.15
N ARG A 344 9.85 3.08 -0.53
CA ARG A 344 9.93 4.41 0.10
C ARG A 344 8.63 4.78 0.81
N GLU A 345 7.48 4.50 0.20
CA GLU A 345 6.17 4.72 0.82
C GLU A 345 5.95 3.82 2.05
N ILE A 346 6.35 2.56 1.98
CA ILE A 346 6.33 1.66 3.14
C ILE A 346 7.22 2.22 4.26
N ARG A 347 8.47 2.59 3.94
CA ARG A 347 9.39 3.19 4.93
C ARG A 347 8.84 4.46 5.57
N ARG A 348 8.24 5.35 4.76
CA ARG A 348 7.62 6.59 5.25
C ARG A 348 6.51 6.28 6.25
N ARG A 349 5.68 5.29 5.96
CA ARG A 349 4.55 4.90 6.80
C ARG A 349 4.99 4.18 8.08
N THR A 350 5.92 3.25 7.97
CA THR A 350 6.37 2.44 9.10
C THR A 350 7.32 3.19 10.03
N ARG A 351 8.03 4.21 9.52
CA ARG A 351 8.91 5.06 10.34
C ARG A 351 8.15 5.80 11.46
N VAL A 352 6.88 6.14 11.22
CA VAL A 352 6.02 6.80 12.24
C VAL A 352 5.73 5.88 13.43
N VAL A 353 5.72 4.57 13.23
CA VAL A 353 5.47 3.57 14.29
C VAL A 353 6.71 3.35 15.16
N GLY A 354 7.91 3.54 14.60
CA GLY A 354 9.19 3.35 15.30
C GLY A 354 9.53 1.87 15.48
N ALA A 355 8.89 1.18 16.43
CA ALA A 355 9.05 -0.25 16.66
C ALA A 355 7.68 -0.92 16.69
N PHE A 356 7.59 -2.12 16.12
CA PHE A 356 6.37 -2.91 16.10
C PHE A 356 6.33 -3.91 17.25
N PRO A 357 5.15 -4.20 17.83
CA PRO A 357 5.04 -5.19 18.91
C PRO A 357 5.35 -6.61 18.43
N ASP A 358 5.02 -6.90 17.18
CA ASP A 358 5.22 -8.21 16.54
C ASP A 358 5.39 -8.06 15.03
N GLY A 359 5.86 -9.12 14.35
CA GLY A 359 6.05 -9.16 12.92
C GLY A 359 4.74 -9.06 12.12
N GLN A 360 3.67 -9.67 12.64
CA GLN A 360 2.36 -9.64 12.00
C GLN A 360 1.81 -8.21 11.90
N SER A 361 1.97 -7.40 12.94
CA SER A 361 1.56 -5.99 12.93
C SER A 361 2.33 -5.17 11.90
N CYS A 362 3.64 -5.40 11.78
CA CYS A 362 4.47 -4.77 10.77
C CYS A 362 4.06 -5.19 9.36
N LEU A 363 3.90 -6.49 9.15
CA LEU A 363 3.50 -7.08 7.88
C LEU A 363 2.11 -6.60 7.42
N ASN A 364 1.14 -6.57 8.33
CA ASN A 364 -0.21 -6.11 8.03
C ASN A 364 -0.25 -4.62 7.67
N LEU A 365 0.50 -3.77 8.36
CA LEU A 365 0.57 -2.35 8.02
C LEU A 365 1.21 -2.14 6.63
N ALA A 366 2.30 -2.84 6.33
CA ALA A 366 2.96 -2.77 5.04
C ALA A 366 2.05 -3.32 3.92
N ALA A 367 1.41 -4.48 4.15
CA ALA A 367 0.48 -5.10 3.19
C ALA A 367 -0.76 -4.23 2.94
N ALA A 368 -1.31 -3.59 3.97
CA ALA A 368 -2.40 -2.64 3.84
C ALA A 368 -2.02 -1.47 2.92
N ARG A 369 -0.80 -0.92 3.09
CA ARG A 369 -0.28 0.14 2.22
C ARG A 369 -0.08 -0.34 0.79
N LEU A 370 0.45 -1.52 0.60
CA LEU A 370 0.61 -2.13 -0.74
C LEU A 370 -0.74 -2.35 -1.42
N ARG A 371 -1.72 -2.87 -0.70
CA ARG A 371 -3.09 -3.05 -1.21
C ARG A 371 -3.71 -1.72 -1.65
N TYR A 372 -3.53 -0.66 -0.85
CA TYR A 372 -3.98 0.67 -1.23
C TYR A 372 -3.31 1.16 -2.53
N ILE A 373 -1.97 1.02 -2.66
CA ILE A 373 -1.23 1.40 -3.87
C ILE A 373 -1.72 0.59 -5.08
N ALA A 374 -1.97 -0.71 -4.90
CA ALA A 374 -2.51 -1.59 -5.94
C ALA A 374 -3.92 -1.20 -6.41
N GLY A 375 -4.69 -0.44 -5.64
CA GLY A 375 -6.00 0.11 -6.02
C GLY A 375 -5.94 1.50 -6.67
N THR A 376 -4.75 2.08 -6.86
CA THR A 376 -4.59 3.42 -7.44
C THR A 376 -4.22 3.38 -8.92
N ALA A 377 -4.09 4.55 -9.54
CA ALA A 377 -3.57 4.71 -10.91
C ALA A 377 -2.19 4.06 -11.14
N TRP A 378 -1.49 3.66 -10.08
CA TRP A 378 -0.23 2.93 -10.18
C TRP A 378 -0.39 1.59 -10.92
N SER A 379 -1.44 0.84 -10.65
CA SER A 379 -1.76 -0.43 -11.35
C SER A 379 -2.66 -0.24 -12.56
N ALA A 380 -3.60 0.71 -12.51
CA ALA A 380 -4.61 0.91 -13.55
C ALA A 380 -4.05 1.54 -14.84
N LYS A 381 -2.86 2.16 -14.78
CA LYS A 381 -2.23 2.76 -15.96
C LYS A 381 -1.28 1.76 -16.61
N CYS A 382 -1.45 1.51 -17.93
CA CYS A 382 -0.51 0.73 -18.71
C CYS A 382 0.91 1.33 -18.56
N TYR A 383 1.84 0.50 -18.09
CA TYR A 383 3.21 0.89 -17.78
C TYR A 383 4.14 0.66 -18.96
N MET A 384 3.90 -0.39 -19.75
CA MET A 384 4.80 -0.87 -20.78
C MET A 384 4.02 -1.45 -21.96
N ASN A 385 4.46 -1.20 -23.19
CA ASN A 385 3.90 -1.89 -24.36
C ASN A 385 4.61 -3.25 -24.52
N MET A 386 3.90 -4.35 -24.24
CA MET A 386 4.48 -5.70 -24.24
C MET A 386 4.52 -6.37 -25.62
N ARG A 387 3.89 -5.79 -26.66
CA ARG A 387 3.85 -6.39 -28.01
C ARG A 387 5.22 -6.79 -28.56
N PRO A 388 6.29 -5.94 -28.47
CA PRO A 388 7.60 -6.30 -28.99
C PRO A 388 8.27 -7.49 -28.29
N LEU A 389 7.85 -7.85 -27.08
CA LEU A 389 8.37 -9.02 -26.37
C LEU A 389 7.86 -10.32 -26.99
N TYR A 390 6.63 -10.33 -27.49
CA TYR A 390 5.95 -11.51 -28.06
C TYR A 390 6.01 -11.55 -29.59
N GLN A 391 6.25 -10.41 -30.22
CA GLN A 391 6.41 -10.27 -31.67
C GLN A 391 7.73 -9.57 -31.94
N PRO A 392 8.87 -10.29 -31.91
CA PRO A 392 10.17 -9.69 -32.23
C PRO A 392 10.09 -9.08 -33.63
N GLN A 393 10.49 -7.82 -33.78
CA GLN A 393 10.61 -7.17 -35.08
C GLN A 393 11.55 -8.01 -35.93
N VAL A 394 11.06 -8.53 -37.05
CA VAL A 394 11.94 -9.08 -38.10
C VAL A 394 12.78 -7.89 -38.56
N VAL A 395 14.03 -7.85 -38.16
CA VAL A 395 15.01 -6.91 -38.73
C VAL A 395 15.10 -7.31 -40.20
N GLN A 396 14.46 -6.55 -41.07
CA GLN A 396 14.73 -6.61 -42.50
C GLN A 396 16.19 -6.13 -42.66
N THR A 397 17.10 -7.07 -42.76
CA THR A 397 18.40 -6.84 -43.32
C THR A 397 18.13 -6.46 -44.78
N GLU A 398 18.05 -5.17 -45.06
CA GLU A 398 18.19 -4.68 -46.45
C GLU A 398 19.54 -5.18 -46.94
N ALA A 399 19.49 -6.20 -47.81
CA ALA A 399 20.62 -6.60 -48.61
C ALA A 399 20.97 -5.40 -49.49
N VAL A 400 22.05 -4.71 -49.16
CA VAL A 400 22.67 -3.75 -50.06
C VAL A 400 23.22 -4.55 -51.24
N ALA A 401 22.54 -4.40 -52.38
CA ALA A 401 22.98 -4.90 -53.68
C ALA A 401 24.06 -3.97 -54.23
#